data_63d57ba0a947b75993e1009d09a543a3
#
_entry.id   63d57ba0a947b75993e1009d09a543a3
#
_cell.length_a   1.000
_cell.length_b   1.000
_cell.length_c   1.000
_cell.angle_alpha   90.00
_cell.angle_beta   90.00
_cell.angle_gamma   90.00
#
_symmetry.space_group_name_H-M   'P 1'
#
loop_
_entity.id
_entity.type
_entity.pdbx_description
1 polymer ?
#
loop_
_entity_poly.entity_id
_entity_poly.type
_entity_poly.pdbx_seq_one_letter_code
_entity_poly.pdbx_strand_id
1 'polypeptide(L)'
;MNKISHGQELFLSRLRRHRLIVRFARVLILALFLILWEVCADTGIIDSFIFSSPSKIALCFREMVTDRSIFLHIGVTLYETIVSFLLVTLFSILLAVLLWCSRKLSEILEPYLVVLNSLPKSALAPLLIVWLGATPTTIIVAGMSVAIFGSIMNLYTSFTTVDREKIKLIYTLHGTRRHALFKVVLPSSVPAVISNMKVNIGLCLVGVVIGEFLAARNGLGYLIIYSSQVFKMDWLIMSIVLLCIMAMGLYAVIGVVEKIYQKRF
;
A
#
# COMPACT_ATOMS: atom_id res chain seq x y z
N MET A 1 9.45 -41.83 8.69
CA MET A 1 9.96 -41.30 7.39
C MET A 1 8.93 -41.69 6.32
N ASN A 2 8.07 -40.78 5.90
CA ASN A 2 7.11 -41.05 4.83
C ASN A 2 7.86 -41.16 3.49
N LYS A 3 7.90 -42.34 2.90
CA LYS A 3 8.39 -42.57 1.54
C LYS A 3 7.46 -41.82 0.58
N ILE A 4 7.99 -40.73 0.00
CA ILE A 4 7.32 -39.96 -1.04
C ILE A 4 7.14 -40.92 -2.24
N SER A 5 5.92 -41.08 -2.73
CA SER A 5 5.65 -41.92 -3.92
C SER A 5 6.35 -41.33 -5.15
N HIS A 6 6.84 -42.20 -6.06
CA HIS A 6 7.51 -41.77 -7.31
C HIS A 6 6.65 -40.77 -8.12
N GLY A 7 5.33 -40.90 -8.11
CA GLY A 7 4.40 -39.93 -8.71
C GLY A 7 4.42 -38.57 -8.03
N GLN A 8 4.56 -38.51 -6.69
CA GLN A 8 4.70 -37.28 -5.93
C GLN A 8 6.04 -36.55 -6.23
N GLU A 9 7.12 -37.29 -6.39
CA GLU A 9 8.42 -36.71 -6.76
C GLU A 9 8.39 -36.06 -8.14
N LEU A 10 7.78 -36.76 -9.13
CA LEU A 10 7.57 -36.21 -10.47
C LEU A 10 6.68 -34.96 -10.46
N PHE A 11 5.63 -34.93 -9.68
CA PHE A 11 4.75 -33.79 -9.54
C PHE A 11 5.50 -32.60 -8.90
N LEU A 12 6.22 -32.84 -7.79
CA LEU A 12 7.00 -31.80 -7.13
C LEU A 12 8.13 -31.26 -8.01
N SER A 13 8.79 -32.10 -8.81
CA SER A 13 9.84 -31.68 -9.74
C SER A 13 9.27 -30.79 -10.86
N ARG A 14 8.10 -31.14 -11.42
CA ARG A 14 7.38 -30.31 -12.39
C ARG A 14 6.99 -28.94 -11.80
N LEU A 15 6.46 -28.91 -10.57
CA LEU A 15 6.13 -27.67 -9.89
C LEU A 15 7.36 -26.79 -9.61
N ARG A 16 8.48 -27.39 -9.21
CA ARG A 16 9.75 -26.67 -9.02
C ARG A 16 10.26 -26.09 -10.35
N ARG A 17 10.27 -26.89 -11.41
CA ARG A 17 10.66 -26.46 -12.75
C ARG A 17 9.79 -25.32 -13.27
N HIS A 18 8.47 -25.44 -13.11
CA HIS A 18 7.53 -24.37 -13.47
C HIS A 18 7.81 -23.07 -12.71
N ARG A 19 8.01 -23.14 -11.40
CA ARG A 19 8.35 -21.95 -10.58
C ARG A 19 9.69 -21.33 -10.99
N LEU A 20 10.67 -22.15 -11.34
CA LEU A 20 11.98 -21.67 -11.83
C LEU A 20 11.84 -20.96 -13.17
N ILE A 21 11.11 -21.57 -14.12
CA ILE A 21 10.85 -20.98 -15.45
C ILE A 21 10.13 -19.63 -15.29
N VAL A 22 9.09 -19.57 -14.45
CA VAL A 22 8.35 -18.32 -14.21
C VAL A 22 9.23 -17.25 -13.57
N ARG A 23 10.09 -17.61 -12.62
CA ARG A 23 11.05 -16.66 -12.02
C ARG A 23 12.07 -16.17 -13.05
N PHE A 24 12.64 -17.08 -13.81
CA PHE A 24 13.59 -16.75 -14.87
C PHE A 24 12.97 -15.85 -15.94
N ALA A 25 11.76 -16.17 -16.39
CA ALA A 25 11.03 -15.33 -17.34
C ALA A 25 10.79 -13.91 -16.82
N ARG A 26 10.42 -13.75 -15.54
CA ARG A 26 10.24 -12.43 -14.92
C ARG A 26 11.53 -11.61 -14.91
N VAL A 27 12.65 -12.23 -14.49
CA VAL A 27 13.96 -11.57 -14.49
C VAL A 27 14.41 -11.24 -15.90
N LEU A 28 14.20 -12.16 -16.85
CA LEU A 28 14.55 -11.96 -18.24
C LEU A 28 13.79 -10.80 -18.87
N ILE A 29 12.47 -10.71 -18.65
CA ILE A 29 11.65 -9.60 -19.15
C ILE A 29 12.14 -8.27 -18.58
N LEU A 30 12.42 -8.20 -17.27
CA LEU A 30 12.95 -6.99 -16.65
C LEU A 30 14.33 -6.61 -17.21
N ALA A 31 15.23 -7.60 -17.36
CA ALA A 31 16.55 -7.37 -17.91
C ALA A 31 16.49 -6.90 -19.37
N LEU A 32 15.66 -7.54 -20.20
CA LEU A 32 15.45 -7.11 -21.58
C LEU A 32 14.89 -5.70 -21.67
N PHE A 33 13.95 -5.34 -20.80
CA PHE A 33 13.40 -3.98 -20.74
C PHE A 33 14.49 -2.95 -20.40
N LEU A 34 15.31 -3.22 -19.38
CA LEU A 34 16.40 -2.31 -18.99
C LEU A 34 17.48 -2.18 -20.08
N ILE A 35 17.86 -3.29 -20.73
CA ILE A 35 18.81 -3.28 -21.82
C ILE A 35 18.24 -2.51 -23.03
N LEU A 36 16.98 -2.74 -23.38
CA LEU A 36 16.34 -2.06 -24.48
C LEU A 36 16.28 -0.55 -24.22
N TRP A 37 15.92 -0.15 -22.99
CA TRP A 37 15.87 1.25 -22.58
C TRP A 37 17.25 1.90 -22.68
N GLU A 38 18.30 1.26 -22.15
CA GLU A 38 19.68 1.76 -22.25
C GLU A 38 20.12 1.94 -23.71
N VAL A 39 19.92 0.90 -24.55
CA VAL A 39 20.29 0.94 -25.97
C VAL A 39 19.52 2.05 -26.71
N CYS A 40 18.23 2.19 -26.48
CA CYS A 40 17.43 3.26 -27.11
C CYS A 40 17.87 4.66 -26.68
N ALA A 41 18.32 4.83 -25.44
CA ALA A 41 18.87 6.10 -24.94
C ALA A 41 20.25 6.40 -25.56
N ASP A 42 21.14 5.40 -25.66
CA ASP A 42 22.48 5.56 -26.22
C ASP A 42 22.47 5.77 -27.73
N THR A 43 21.57 5.08 -28.45
CA THR A 43 21.42 5.24 -29.91
C THR A 43 20.70 6.51 -30.34
N GLY A 44 20.17 7.30 -29.34
CA GLY A 44 19.44 8.53 -29.64
C GLY A 44 18.03 8.32 -30.20
N ILE A 45 17.50 7.09 -30.18
CA ILE A 45 16.10 6.79 -30.56
C ILE A 45 15.15 7.50 -29.58
N ILE A 46 15.51 7.53 -28.31
CA ILE A 46 14.83 8.34 -27.29
C ILE A 46 15.79 9.41 -26.76
N ASP A 47 15.25 10.60 -26.51
CA ASP A 47 16.05 11.69 -25.94
C ASP A 47 16.42 11.36 -24.49
N SER A 48 17.71 11.10 -24.26
CA SER A 48 18.23 10.76 -22.94
C SER A 48 18.15 11.91 -21.92
N PHE A 49 17.89 13.15 -22.36
CA PHE A 49 17.62 14.26 -21.47
C PHE A 49 16.21 14.17 -20.86
N ILE A 50 15.23 13.72 -21.62
CA ILE A 50 13.82 13.61 -21.18
C ILE A 50 13.56 12.27 -20.51
N PHE A 51 14.04 11.17 -21.10
CA PHE A 51 13.73 9.82 -20.66
C PHE A 51 14.79 9.21 -19.74
N SER A 52 15.95 9.89 -19.54
CA SER A 52 17.09 9.35 -18.79
C SER A 52 17.59 8.01 -19.36
N SER A 53 18.44 7.33 -18.61
CA SER A 53 18.86 5.95 -18.88
C SER A 53 19.13 5.21 -17.56
N PRO A 54 19.03 3.88 -17.51
CA PRO A 54 19.36 3.09 -16.34
C PRO A 54 20.73 3.40 -15.75
N SER A 55 21.75 3.63 -16.56
CA SER A 55 23.10 4.00 -16.10
C SER A 55 23.13 5.38 -15.44
N LYS A 56 22.47 6.38 -16.01
CA LYS A 56 22.36 7.74 -15.41
C LYS A 56 21.62 7.71 -14.08
N ILE A 57 20.52 6.95 -14.00
CA ILE A 57 19.76 6.76 -12.77
C ILE A 57 20.66 6.14 -11.68
N ALA A 58 21.46 5.11 -12.01
CA ALA A 58 22.36 4.46 -11.07
C ALA A 58 23.47 5.41 -10.58
N LEU A 59 24.03 6.23 -11.46
CA LEU A 59 25.02 7.27 -11.09
C LEU A 59 24.41 8.30 -10.15
N CYS A 60 23.24 8.84 -10.50
CA CYS A 60 22.51 9.80 -9.68
C CYS A 60 22.19 9.23 -8.29
N PHE A 61 21.74 7.98 -8.22
CA PHE A 61 21.50 7.30 -6.94
C PHE A 61 22.79 7.20 -6.11
N ARG A 62 23.90 6.81 -6.74
CA ARG A 62 25.20 6.71 -6.06
C ARG A 62 25.66 8.07 -5.49
N GLU A 63 25.51 9.15 -6.23
CA GLU A 63 25.84 10.50 -5.79
C GLU A 63 25.02 10.89 -4.56
N MET A 64 23.70 10.71 -4.62
CA MET A 64 22.79 11.05 -3.53
C MET A 64 22.91 10.11 -2.31
N VAL A 65 23.44 8.90 -2.46
CA VAL A 65 23.82 8.03 -1.36
C VAL A 65 25.12 8.53 -0.70
N THR A 66 26.08 9.00 -1.48
CA THR A 66 27.36 9.50 -0.98
C THR A 66 27.20 10.78 -0.17
N ASP A 67 26.37 11.72 -0.61
CA ASP A 67 26.04 12.94 0.12
C ASP A 67 24.95 12.76 1.18
N ARG A 68 24.38 11.55 1.30
CA ARG A 68 23.34 11.14 2.25
C ARG A 68 21.98 11.83 2.09
N SER A 69 21.79 12.67 1.08
CA SER A 69 20.53 13.41 0.88
C SER A 69 19.34 12.50 0.64
N ILE A 70 19.53 11.38 -0.10
CA ILE A 70 18.47 10.45 -0.43
C ILE A 70 17.82 9.80 0.80
N PHE A 71 18.60 9.54 1.87
CA PHE A 71 18.09 8.91 3.08
C PHE A 71 17.09 9.79 3.82
N LEU A 72 17.27 11.11 3.77
CA LEU A 72 16.31 12.06 4.32
C LEU A 72 14.97 11.96 3.58
N HIS A 73 14.99 11.98 2.25
CA HIS A 73 13.79 11.91 1.43
C HIS A 73 13.05 10.58 1.62
N ILE A 74 13.77 9.45 1.60
CA ILE A 74 13.20 8.12 1.87
C ILE A 74 12.60 8.07 3.28
N GLY A 75 13.33 8.57 4.28
CA GLY A 75 12.90 8.55 5.68
C GLY A 75 11.63 9.35 5.93
N VAL A 76 11.51 10.54 5.33
CA VAL A 76 10.31 11.39 5.44
C VAL A 76 9.11 10.71 4.83
N THR A 77 9.18 10.29 3.56
CA THR A 77 8.04 9.60 2.90
C THR A 77 7.64 8.32 3.62
N LEU A 78 8.63 7.55 4.11
CA LEU A 78 8.37 6.32 4.85
C LEU A 78 7.66 6.61 6.18
N TYR A 79 8.12 7.59 6.94
CA TYR A 79 7.51 8.01 8.20
C TYR A 79 6.06 8.46 8.00
N GLU A 80 5.81 9.37 7.06
CA GLU A 80 4.48 9.89 6.76
C GLU A 80 3.54 8.78 6.29
N THR A 81 4.02 7.85 5.45
CA THR A 81 3.25 6.69 4.99
C THR A 81 2.89 5.74 6.13
N ILE A 82 3.85 5.39 7.00
CA ILE A 82 3.60 4.48 8.12
C ILE A 82 2.61 5.11 9.11
N VAL A 83 2.78 6.38 9.45
CA VAL A 83 1.87 7.07 10.37
C VAL A 83 0.46 7.14 9.79
N SER A 84 0.31 7.54 8.52
CA SER A 84 -0.98 7.55 7.83
C SER A 84 -1.63 6.18 7.82
N PHE A 85 -0.87 5.14 7.50
CA PHE A 85 -1.34 3.75 7.46
C PHE A 85 -1.81 3.25 8.83
N LEU A 86 -1.06 3.52 9.89
CA LEU A 86 -1.43 3.10 11.25
C LEU A 86 -2.72 3.81 11.71
N LEU A 87 -2.84 5.11 11.44
CA LEU A 87 -4.04 5.88 11.75
C LEU A 87 -5.25 5.39 10.94
N VAL A 88 -5.10 5.16 9.64
CA VAL A 88 -6.18 4.59 8.80
C VAL A 88 -6.61 3.24 9.33
N THR A 89 -5.67 2.36 9.63
CA THR A 89 -5.99 1.01 10.15
C THR A 89 -6.74 1.09 11.47
N LEU A 90 -6.28 1.92 12.40
CA LEU A 90 -6.91 2.11 13.70
C LEU A 90 -8.33 2.67 13.56
N PHE A 91 -8.48 3.81 12.87
CA PHE A 91 -9.77 4.48 12.73
C PHE A 91 -10.77 3.67 11.90
N SER A 92 -10.31 2.98 10.85
CA SER A 92 -11.22 2.15 10.05
C SER A 92 -11.76 0.95 10.81
N ILE A 93 -10.95 0.27 11.63
CA ILE A 93 -11.41 -0.81 12.49
C ILE A 93 -12.41 -0.27 13.52
N LEU A 94 -12.08 0.83 14.19
CA LEU A 94 -12.93 1.44 15.21
C LEU A 94 -14.28 1.86 14.65
N LEU A 95 -14.30 2.56 13.51
CA LEU A 95 -15.54 2.99 12.87
C LEU A 95 -16.34 1.81 12.30
N ALA A 96 -15.69 0.82 11.69
CA ALA A 96 -16.38 -0.39 11.22
C ALA A 96 -17.05 -1.17 12.38
N VAL A 97 -16.39 -1.24 13.55
CA VAL A 97 -16.98 -1.82 14.77
C VAL A 97 -18.18 -1.00 15.24
N LEU A 98 -18.08 0.32 15.26
CA LEU A 98 -19.21 1.21 15.65
C LEU A 98 -20.41 1.03 14.71
N LEU A 99 -20.18 0.97 13.39
CA LEU A 99 -21.21 0.71 12.40
C LEU A 99 -21.86 -0.67 12.60
N TRP A 100 -21.07 -1.70 12.86
CA TRP A 100 -21.59 -3.04 13.16
C TRP A 100 -22.41 -3.06 14.45
N CYS A 101 -22.00 -2.27 15.46
CA CYS A 101 -22.72 -2.17 16.73
C CYS A 101 -24.04 -1.40 16.65
N SER A 102 -24.28 -0.59 15.64
CA SER A 102 -25.52 0.20 15.50
C SER A 102 -26.02 0.21 14.07
N ARG A 103 -27.09 -0.57 13.84
CA ARG A 103 -27.74 -0.62 12.52
C ARG A 103 -28.24 0.76 12.07
N LYS A 104 -28.81 1.56 12.98
CA LYS A 104 -29.24 2.92 12.66
C LYS A 104 -28.07 3.80 12.22
N LEU A 105 -26.93 3.70 12.89
CA LEU A 105 -25.74 4.46 12.54
C LEU A 105 -25.20 4.06 11.16
N SER A 106 -25.19 2.76 10.84
CA SER A 106 -24.74 2.31 9.52
C SER A 106 -25.66 2.81 8.40
N GLU A 107 -26.99 2.67 8.58
CA GLU A 107 -27.98 3.14 7.59
C GLU A 107 -27.88 4.68 7.35
N ILE A 108 -27.53 5.47 8.38
CA ILE A 108 -27.34 6.91 8.25
C ILE A 108 -25.99 7.24 7.58
N LEU A 109 -24.88 6.59 7.97
CA LEU A 109 -23.55 6.99 7.53
C LEU A 109 -23.12 6.36 6.20
N GLU A 110 -23.69 5.22 5.82
CA GLU A 110 -23.31 4.51 4.59
C GLU A 110 -23.39 5.39 3.32
N PRO A 111 -24.46 6.17 3.05
CA PRO A 111 -24.49 7.06 1.89
C PRO A 111 -23.37 8.10 1.89
N TYR A 112 -23.06 8.66 3.05
CA TYR A 112 -21.99 9.65 3.19
C TYR A 112 -20.60 9.02 2.96
N LEU A 113 -20.36 7.83 3.48
CA LEU A 113 -19.11 7.11 3.25
C LEU A 113 -18.90 6.80 1.76
N VAL A 114 -19.96 6.41 1.05
CA VAL A 114 -19.92 6.18 -0.41
C VAL A 114 -19.52 7.46 -1.16
N VAL A 115 -20.18 8.58 -0.86
CA VAL A 115 -19.90 9.88 -1.48
C VAL A 115 -18.46 10.32 -1.17
N LEU A 116 -18.05 10.25 0.10
CA LEU A 116 -16.68 10.62 0.52
C LEU A 116 -15.62 9.71 -0.10
N ASN A 117 -15.93 8.44 -0.31
CA ASN A 117 -15.02 7.53 -1.00
C ASN A 117 -14.89 7.86 -2.50
N SER A 118 -15.91 8.42 -3.11
CA SER A 118 -15.96 8.75 -4.54
C SER A 118 -15.34 10.10 -4.87
N LEU A 119 -15.04 10.95 -3.88
CA LEU A 119 -14.41 12.25 -4.11
C LEU A 119 -13.01 12.10 -4.73
N PRO A 120 -12.64 12.95 -5.70
CA PRO A 120 -11.28 12.96 -6.23
C PRO A 120 -10.29 13.45 -5.17
N LYS A 121 -9.51 12.50 -4.62
CA LYS A 121 -8.63 12.76 -3.47
C LYS A 121 -7.56 13.81 -3.74
N SER A 122 -7.06 13.88 -4.98
CA SER A 122 -6.10 14.90 -5.41
C SER A 122 -6.67 16.32 -5.33
N ALA A 123 -7.98 16.49 -5.50
CA ALA A 123 -8.64 17.80 -5.37
C ALA A 123 -8.77 18.26 -3.90
N LEU A 124 -8.69 17.32 -2.94
CA LEU A 124 -8.72 17.66 -1.50
C LEU A 124 -7.38 18.20 -1.00
N ALA A 125 -6.26 17.86 -1.63
CA ALA A 125 -4.94 18.25 -1.14
C ALA A 125 -4.73 19.78 -1.04
N PRO A 126 -5.09 20.61 -2.04
CA PRO A 126 -5.01 22.07 -1.90
C PRO A 126 -5.88 22.62 -0.74
N LEU A 127 -7.07 22.04 -0.54
CA LEU A 127 -7.96 22.43 0.55
C LEU A 127 -7.35 22.12 1.93
N LEU A 128 -6.73 20.94 2.07
CA LEU A 128 -6.03 20.55 3.30
C LEU A 128 -4.87 21.50 3.61
N ILE A 129 -4.14 21.98 2.59
CA ILE A 129 -3.05 22.94 2.78
C ILE A 129 -3.57 24.28 3.28
N VAL A 130 -4.71 24.75 2.77
CA VAL A 130 -5.33 26.00 3.24
C VAL A 130 -5.77 25.89 4.69
N TRP A 131 -6.28 24.73 5.11
CA TRP A 131 -6.79 24.51 6.47
C TRP A 131 -5.68 24.20 7.49
N LEU A 132 -4.69 23.39 7.14
CA LEU A 132 -3.70 22.84 8.05
C LEU A 132 -2.29 23.40 7.81
N GLY A 133 -2.13 24.23 6.77
CA GLY A 133 -0.83 24.72 6.35
C GLY A 133 0.01 23.67 5.60
N ALA A 134 1.18 24.09 5.11
CA ALA A 134 2.16 23.21 4.46
C ALA A 134 3.03 22.51 5.53
N THR A 135 2.49 21.48 6.17
CA THR A 135 3.09 20.77 7.29
C THR A 135 3.10 19.25 7.07
N PRO A 136 3.97 18.48 7.74
CA PRO A 136 3.92 17.01 7.70
C PRO A 136 2.55 16.45 8.12
N THR A 137 1.86 17.11 9.03
CA THR A 137 0.49 16.73 9.44
C THR A 137 -0.47 16.76 8.26
N THR A 138 -0.38 17.79 7.42
CA THR A 138 -1.21 17.91 6.21
C THR A 138 -0.97 16.76 5.24
N ILE A 139 0.29 16.34 5.08
CA ILE A 139 0.68 15.22 4.21
C ILE A 139 0.14 13.89 4.79
N ILE A 140 0.25 13.70 6.10
CA ILE A 140 -0.31 12.52 6.78
C ILE A 140 -1.84 12.47 6.60
N VAL A 141 -2.54 13.59 6.78
CA VAL A 141 -4.00 13.67 6.58
C VAL A 141 -4.38 13.43 5.10
N ALA A 142 -3.58 13.93 4.15
CA ALA A 142 -3.75 13.61 2.72
C ALA A 142 -3.61 12.10 2.47
N GLY A 143 -2.57 11.47 3.03
CA GLY A 143 -2.39 10.02 3.00
C GLY A 143 -3.59 9.25 3.55
N MET A 144 -4.10 9.68 4.70
CA MET A 144 -5.29 9.09 5.32
C MET A 144 -6.54 9.24 4.44
N SER A 145 -6.76 10.41 3.85
CA SER A 145 -7.97 10.73 3.09
C SER A 145 -8.20 9.79 1.90
N VAL A 146 -7.13 9.26 1.31
CA VAL A 146 -7.19 8.35 0.17
C VAL A 146 -7.71 6.96 0.58
N ALA A 147 -7.33 6.48 1.75
CA ALA A 147 -7.56 5.10 2.16
C ALA A 147 -8.74 4.90 3.12
N ILE A 148 -9.06 5.89 3.98
CA ILE A 148 -9.90 5.70 5.16
C ILE A 148 -11.33 5.27 4.83
N PHE A 149 -11.99 5.93 3.87
CA PHE A 149 -13.41 5.67 3.58
C PHE A 149 -13.62 4.29 2.96
N GLY A 150 -12.78 3.92 1.98
CA GLY A 150 -12.80 2.58 1.38
C GLY A 150 -12.47 1.49 2.40
N SER A 151 -11.53 1.76 3.30
CA SER A 151 -11.16 0.85 4.38
C SER A 151 -12.31 0.60 5.35
N ILE A 152 -13.02 1.64 5.80
CA ILE A 152 -14.19 1.52 6.67
C ILE A 152 -15.26 0.65 6.02
N MET A 153 -15.60 0.92 4.75
CA MET A 153 -16.62 0.20 4.01
C MET A 153 -16.26 -1.28 3.83
N ASN A 154 -15.01 -1.58 3.45
CA ASN A 154 -14.52 -2.95 3.28
C ASN A 154 -14.59 -3.74 4.59
N LEU A 155 -14.15 -3.14 5.70
CA LEU A 155 -14.18 -3.79 7.01
C LEU A 155 -15.62 -3.97 7.51
N TYR A 156 -16.48 -2.96 7.37
CA TYR A 156 -17.89 -3.05 7.74
C TYR A 156 -18.60 -4.17 6.96
N THR A 157 -18.37 -4.25 5.64
CA THR A 157 -18.90 -5.34 4.81
C THR A 157 -18.40 -6.68 5.28
N SER A 158 -17.10 -6.81 5.60
CA SER A 158 -16.53 -8.04 6.14
C SER A 158 -17.18 -8.45 7.47
N PHE A 159 -17.43 -7.50 8.38
CA PHE A 159 -18.05 -7.78 9.67
C PHE A 159 -19.53 -8.20 9.53
N THR A 160 -20.24 -7.67 8.55
CA THR A 160 -21.66 -8.00 8.30
C THR A 160 -21.86 -9.30 7.53
N THR A 161 -20.84 -9.76 6.79
CA THR A 161 -20.86 -11.03 6.03
C THR A 161 -20.44 -12.24 6.86
N VAL A 162 -20.06 -12.07 8.12
CA VAL A 162 -19.75 -13.18 9.03
C VAL A 162 -20.99 -14.09 9.17
N ASP A 163 -20.74 -15.40 9.19
CA ASP A 163 -21.75 -16.43 9.26
C ASP A 163 -22.77 -16.18 10.39
N ARG A 164 -24.01 -15.99 9.98
CA ARG A 164 -25.13 -15.70 10.91
C ARG A 164 -25.41 -16.84 11.87
N GLU A 165 -25.11 -18.09 11.50
CA GLU A 165 -25.33 -19.25 12.37
C GLU A 165 -24.37 -19.21 13.56
N LYS A 166 -23.11 -18.82 13.35
CA LYS A 166 -22.14 -18.63 14.44
C LYS A 166 -22.57 -17.54 15.40
N ILE A 167 -23.15 -16.45 14.88
CA ILE A 167 -23.67 -15.36 15.71
C ILE A 167 -24.91 -15.81 16.47
N LYS A 168 -25.84 -16.57 15.85
CA LYS A 168 -27.02 -17.15 16.51
C LYS A 168 -26.61 -18.09 17.63
N LEU A 169 -25.59 -18.92 17.45
CA LEU A 169 -25.08 -19.81 18.49
C LEU A 169 -24.71 -19.05 19.77
N ILE A 170 -24.04 -17.88 19.65
CA ILE A 170 -23.71 -17.05 20.81
C ILE A 170 -24.98 -16.60 21.53
N TYR A 171 -26.03 -16.21 20.80
CA TYR A 171 -27.28 -15.78 21.43
C TYR A 171 -28.03 -16.95 22.08
N THR A 172 -27.99 -18.15 21.49
CA THR A 172 -28.58 -19.37 22.09
C THR A 172 -27.89 -19.74 23.43
N LEU A 173 -26.60 -19.43 23.54
CA LEU A 173 -25.84 -19.59 24.78
C LEU A 173 -25.99 -18.36 25.75
N HIS A 174 -27.06 -17.57 25.61
CA HIS A 174 -27.35 -16.37 26.40
C HIS A 174 -26.24 -15.31 26.31
N GLY A 175 -25.43 -15.32 25.23
CA GLY A 175 -24.40 -14.32 24.96
C GLY A 175 -25.00 -12.99 24.50
N THR A 176 -24.33 -11.90 24.83
CA THR A 176 -24.69 -10.54 24.39
C THR A 176 -24.08 -10.19 23.03
N ARG A 177 -24.52 -9.07 22.43
CA ARG A 177 -23.94 -8.53 21.19
C ARG A 177 -22.42 -8.29 21.31
N ARG A 178 -21.94 -7.89 22.49
CA ARG A 178 -20.49 -7.75 22.74
C ARG A 178 -19.77 -9.10 22.66
N HIS A 179 -20.36 -10.17 23.21
CA HIS A 179 -19.80 -11.52 23.07
C HIS A 179 -19.73 -11.97 21.60
N ALA A 180 -20.78 -11.71 20.82
CA ALA A 180 -20.78 -11.99 19.39
C ALA A 180 -19.66 -11.22 18.65
N LEU A 181 -19.46 -9.93 18.95
CA LEU A 181 -18.40 -9.13 18.35
C LEU A 181 -17.00 -9.68 18.65
N PHE A 182 -16.66 -9.83 19.93
CA PHE A 182 -15.29 -10.16 20.33
C PHE A 182 -14.93 -11.64 20.13
N LYS A 183 -15.90 -12.56 20.24
CA LYS A 183 -15.64 -14.02 20.14
C LYS A 183 -15.88 -14.58 18.74
N VAL A 184 -16.66 -13.91 17.89
CA VAL A 184 -17.01 -14.42 16.57
C VAL A 184 -16.61 -13.44 15.46
N VAL A 185 -17.15 -12.21 15.46
CA VAL A 185 -17.00 -11.28 14.33
C VAL A 185 -15.55 -10.86 14.15
N LEU A 186 -14.92 -10.30 15.17
CA LEU A 186 -13.52 -9.83 15.08
C LEU A 186 -12.55 -10.97 14.73
N PRO A 187 -12.56 -12.14 15.43
CA PRO A 187 -11.64 -13.23 15.08
C PRO A 187 -11.86 -13.80 13.68
N SER A 188 -13.12 -13.93 13.24
CA SER A 188 -13.43 -14.41 11.88
C SER A 188 -13.03 -13.42 10.79
N SER A 189 -12.95 -12.13 11.11
CA SER A 189 -12.63 -11.08 10.16
C SER A 189 -11.13 -10.74 10.10
N VAL A 190 -10.27 -11.32 10.93
CA VAL A 190 -8.83 -11.05 10.92
C VAL A 190 -8.18 -11.22 9.53
N PRO A 191 -8.49 -12.27 8.74
CA PRO A 191 -7.96 -12.38 7.39
C PRO A 191 -8.35 -11.20 6.49
N ALA A 192 -9.59 -10.72 6.60
CA ALA A 192 -10.06 -9.55 5.85
C ALA A 192 -9.39 -8.25 6.32
N VAL A 193 -9.15 -8.09 7.63
CA VAL A 193 -8.39 -6.97 8.17
C VAL A 193 -6.98 -6.94 7.57
N ILE A 194 -6.28 -8.07 7.56
CA ILE A 194 -4.92 -8.15 6.99
C ILE A 194 -4.93 -7.87 5.49
N SER A 195 -5.92 -8.39 4.76
CA SER A 195 -6.08 -8.11 3.33
C SER A 195 -6.32 -6.61 3.08
N ASN A 196 -7.17 -5.97 3.88
CA ASN A 196 -7.44 -4.54 3.82
C ASN A 196 -6.18 -3.71 4.15
N MET A 197 -5.36 -4.13 5.13
CA MET A 197 -4.08 -3.48 5.43
C MET A 197 -3.13 -3.48 4.23
N LYS A 198 -3.07 -4.55 3.44
CA LYS A 198 -2.26 -4.61 2.22
C LYS A 198 -2.67 -3.57 1.17
N VAL A 199 -3.97 -3.36 1.02
CA VAL A 199 -4.49 -2.33 0.10
C VAL A 199 -4.20 -0.95 0.66
N ASN A 200 -4.46 -0.74 1.94
CA ASN A 200 -4.33 0.55 2.59
C ASN A 200 -2.89 1.09 2.59
N ILE A 201 -1.87 0.24 2.77
CA ILE A 201 -0.48 0.71 2.77
C ILE A 201 -0.10 1.35 1.44
N GLY A 202 -0.56 0.77 0.31
CA GLY A 202 -0.36 1.34 -1.02
C GLY A 202 -1.15 2.62 -1.24
N LEU A 203 -2.42 2.66 -0.79
CA LEU A 203 -3.26 3.85 -0.90
C LEU A 203 -2.73 5.01 -0.04
N CYS A 204 -2.23 4.74 1.17
CA CYS A 204 -1.60 5.75 2.02
C CYS A 204 -0.33 6.31 1.35
N LEU A 205 0.51 5.46 0.76
CA LEU A 205 1.70 5.92 0.03
C LEU A 205 1.32 6.85 -1.13
N VAL A 206 0.31 6.49 -1.93
CA VAL A 206 -0.19 7.35 -3.02
C VAL A 206 -0.68 8.68 -2.47
N GLY A 207 -1.46 8.68 -1.39
CA GLY A 207 -1.96 9.91 -0.79
C GLY A 207 -0.87 10.79 -0.17
N VAL A 208 0.15 10.19 0.44
CA VAL A 208 1.33 10.89 0.95
C VAL A 208 2.10 11.55 -0.19
N VAL A 209 2.36 10.84 -1.29
CA VAL A 209 3.04 11.39 -2.46
C VAL A 209 2.27 12.59 -3.05
N ILE A 210 0.93 12.50 -3.12
CA ILE A 210 0.08 13.63 -3.55
C ILE A 210 0.23 14.81 -2.58
N GLY A 211 0.26 14.57 -1.28
CA GLY A 211 0.49 15.59 -0.26
C GLY A 211 1.88 16.22 -0.36
N GLU A 212 2.91 15.39 -0.57
CA GLU A 212 4.29 15.85 -0.75
C GLU A 212 4.45 16.72 -2.01
N PHE A 213 3.74 16.45 -3.10
CA PHE A 213 3.79 17.27 -4.32
C PHE A 213 3.41 18.71 -4.07
N LEU A 214 2.56 18.98 -3.10
CA LEU A 214 1.96 20.28 -2.89
C LEU A 214 2.45 21.00 -1.62
N ALA A 215 2.84 20.26 -0.59
CA ALA A 215 3.08 20.80 0.74
C ALA A 215 4.47 20.52 1.31
N ALA A 216 5.25 19.59 0.73
CA ALA A 216 6.51 19.16 1.31
C ALA A 216 7.71 20.03 0.90
N ARG A 217 8.75 19.97 1.75
CA ARG A 217 10.11 20.45 1.46
C ARG A 217 11.11 19.29 1.40
N ASN A 218 10.72 18.12 1.80
CA ASN A 218 11.48 16.89 1.78
C ASN A 218 10.52 15.72 1.46
N GLY A 219 11.05 14.58 1.06
CA GLY A 219 10.28 13.42 0.65
C GLY A 219 10.55 13.04 -0.80
N LEU A 220 10.22 11.81 -1.18
CA LEU A 220 10.40 11.32 -2.55
C LEU A 220 9.43 12.00 -3.51
N GLY A 221 8.20 12.28 -3.07
CA GLY A 221 7.23 13.03 -3.86
C GLY A 221 7.68 14.48 -4.08
N TYR A 222 8.19 15.15 -3.05
CA TYR A 222 8.81 16.45 -3.22
C TYR A 222 9.95 16.41 -4.25
N LEU A 223 10.81 15.38 -4.16
CA LEU A 223 11.94 15.24 -5.08
C LEU A 223 11.49 15.07 -6.53
N ILE A 224 10.38 14.34 -6.76
CA ILE A 224 9.78 14.20 -8.10
C ILE A 224 9.32 15.56 -8.64
N ILE A 225 8.54 16.33 -7.87
CA ILE A 225 8.00 17.61 -8.34
C ILE A 225 9.13 18.65 -8.55
N TYR A 226 10.07 18.71 -7.60
CA TYR A 226 11.24 19.58 -7.72
C TYR A 226 12.06 19.25 -8.97
N SER A 227 12.36 17.98 -9.19
CA SER A 227 13.15 17.51 -10.33
C SER A 227 12.46 17.80 -11.67
N SER A 228 11.13 17.69 -11.72
CA SER A 228 10.35 18.03 -12.91
C SER A 228 10.42 19.53 -13.23
N GLN A 229 10.41 20.40 -12.22
CA GLN A 229 10.47 21.86 -12.39
C GLN A 229 11.86 22.35 -12.81
N VAL A 230 12.92 21.66 -12.38
CA VAL A 230 14.31 22.02 -12.74
C VAL A 230 14.88 21.18 -13.89
N PHE A 231 14.03 20.39 -14.55
CA PHE A 231 14.40 19.51 -15.68
C PHE A 231 15.51 18.49 -15.37
N LYS A 232 15.64 18.04 -14.10
CA LYS A 232 16.54 16.97 -13.68
C LYS A 232 15.82 15.61 -13.77
N MET A 233 15.63 15.11 -14.99
CA MET A 233 14.84 13.90 -15.24
C MET A 233 15.44 12.64 -14.61
N ASP A 234 16.76 12.57 -14.45
CA ASP A 234 17.44 11.46 -13.77
C ASP A 234 16.99 11.35 -12.30
N TRP A 235 16.87 12.48 -11.59
CA TRP A 235 16.37 12.53 -10.21
C TRP A 235 14.90 12.15 -10.11
N LEU A 236 14.11 12.60 -11.07
CA LEU A 236 12.68 12.31 -11.14
C LEU A 236 12.45 10.81 -11.28
N ILE A 237 13.05 10.18 -12.28
CA ILE A 237 12.85 8.75 -12.57
C ILE A 237 13.45 7.90 -11.46
N MET A 238 14.62 8.27 -10.92
CA MET A 238 15.20 7.62 -9.75
C MET A 238 14.23 7.64 -8.56
N SER A 239 13.60 8.78 -8.27
CA SER A 239 12.64 8.88 -7.16
C SER A 239 11.40 8.01 -7.36
N ILE A 240 10.89 7.90 -8.60
CA ILE A 240 9.81 6.98 -8.94
C ILE A 240 10.23 5.52 -8.71
N VAL A 241 11.42 5.14 -9.13
CA VAL A 241 11.95 3.78 -8.90
C VAL A 241 12.06 3.49 -7.41
N LEU A 242 12.55 4.43 -6.62
CA LEU A 242 12.64 4.29 -5.16
C LEU A 242 11.26 4.17 -4.50
N LEU A 243 10.26 4.93 -4.96
CA LEU A 243 8.87 4.76 -4.51
C LEU A 243 8.32 3.37 -4.81
N CYS A 244 8.61 2.82 -6.01
CA CYS A 244 8.21 1.46 -6.36
C CYS A 244 8.88 0.42 -5.45
N ILE A 245 10.18 0.57 -5.16
CA ILE A 245 10.92 -0.32 -4.26
C ILE A 245 10.35 -0.21 -2.84
N MET A 246 10.08 1.00 -2.36
CA MET A 246 9.48 1.23 -1.04
C MET A 246 8.08 0.63 -0.94
N ALA A 247 7.23 0.79 -1.96
CA ALA A 247 5.90 0.18 -2.02
C ALA A 247 5.98 -1.35 -1.94
N MET A 248 6.88 -1.96 -2.72
CA MET A 248 7.12 -3.41 -2.68
C MET A 248 7.59 -3.88 -1.30
N GLY A 249 8.50 -3.14 -0.66
CA GLY A 249 9.00 -3.44 0.68
C GLY A 249 7.89 -3.39 1.72
N LEU A 250 7.10 -2.31 1.74
CA LEU A 250 5.96 -2.14 2.64
C LEU A 250 4.90 -3.25 2.47
N TYR A 251 4.56 -3.57 1.23
CA TYR A 251 3.64 -4.66 0.92
C TYR A 251 4.18 -6.02 1.38
N ALA A 252 5.48 -6.27 1.19
CA ALA A 252 6.12 -7.51 1.61
C ALA A 252 6.11 -7.69 3.14
N VAL A 253 6.33 -6.60 3.91
CA VAL A 253 6.26 -6.62 5.38
C VAL A 253 4.88 -7.08 5.85
N ILE A 254 3.79 -6.50 5.31
CA ILE A 254 2.43 -6.92 5.67
C ILE A 254 2.17 -8.37 5.21
N GLY A 255 2.72 -8.78 4.05
CA GLY A 255 2.64 -10.16 3.57
C GLY A 255 3.32 -11.19 4.50
N VAL A 256 4.37 -10.78 5.22
CA VAL A 256 5.00 -11.62 6.26
C VAL A 256 4.06 -11.77 7.46
N VAL A 257 3.43 -10.69 7.92
CA VAL A 257 2.44 -10.72 9.01
C VAL A 257 1.29 -11.68 8.67
N GLU A 258 0.76 -11.61 7.44
CA GLU A 258 -0.29 -12.53 6.97
C GLU A 258 0.16 -14.00 7.02
N LYS A 259 1.36 -14.31 6.51
CA LYS A 259 1.89 -15.68 6.53
C LYS A 259 2.08 -16.23 7.95
N ILE A 260 2.49 -15.38 8.89
CA ILE A 260 2.63 -15.76 10.30
C ILE A 260 1.25 -16.08 10.89
N TYR A 261 0.24 -15.26 10.58
CA TYR A 261 -1.12 -15.51 11.04
C TYR A 261 -1.67 -16.82 10.46
N GLN A 262 -1.58 -17.03 9.13
CA GLN A 262 -2.08 -18.24 8.46
C GLN A 262 -1.41 -19.54 8.91
N LYS A 263 -0.18 -19.48 9.45
CA LYS A 263 0.50 -20.66 10.01
C LYS A 263 0.02 -21.04 11.40
N ARG A 264 -0.64 -20.12 12.11
CA ARG A 264 -1.13 -20.37 13.49
C ARG A 264 -2.56 -20.89 13.54
N PHE A 265 -3.31 -20.71 12.48
CA PHE A 265 -4.69 -21.17 12.27
C PHE A 265 -4.80 -22.01 10.99
#